data_be6a383bb2d602ebd5a9e814b64ccaa6
#
_entry.id   be6a383bb2d602ebd5a9e814b64ccaa6
#
_cell.length_a   1.000
_cell.length_b   1.000
_cell.length_c   1.000
_cell.angle_alpha   90.00
_cell.angle_beta   90.00
_cell.angle_gamma   90.00
#
_symmetry.space_group_name_H-M   'P 1'
#
loop_
_entity.id
_entity.type
_entity.pdbx_description
1 polymer ?
#
loop_
_entity_poly.entity_id
_entity_poly.type
_entity_poly.pdbx_seq_one_letter_code
_entity_poly.pdbx_strand_id
1 'polypeptide(L)'
;MNETIELKTLDNHNFNAFISRPDSKPKGGLVVIQEIFGVNEHIREVCRKFMKEGYLTIAPSLFDREGKNIELDYTKNDISKGRILKEKYNLLSLNEIKSSVEYVKSAGKVGVVGYCWGGSLAYRSGCELTNINCSIAYYLSLIHI
;
A
#
# COMPACT_ATOMS: atom_id res chain seq x y z
N MET A 1 3.32 -12.28 12.96
CA MET A 1 2.36 -11.44 13.75
C MET A 1 1.71 -10.43 12.81
N ASN A 2 0.40 -10.25 12.93
CA ASN A 2 -0.38 -9.30 12.15
C ASN A 2 -0.94 -8.22 13.07
N GLU A 3 -0.85 -6.96 12.66
CA GLU A 3 -1.35 -5.83 13.44
C GLU A 3 -1.72 -4.66 12.52
N THR A 4 -2.49 -3.73 13.03
CA THR A 4 -2.73 -2.43 12.39
C THR A 4 -2.06 -1.36 13.24
N ILE A 5 -1.25 -0.53 12.61
CA ILE A 5 -0.56 0.58 13.26
C ILE A 5 -1.03 1.90 12.66
N GLU A 6 -0.84 2.98 13.37
CA GLU A 6 -1.01 4.33 12.83
C GLU A 6 0.34 4.94 12.49
N LEU A 7 0.45 5.49 11.29
CA LEU A 7 1.60 6.24 10.82
C LEU A 7 1.19 7.66 10.46
N LYS A 8 2.20 8.51 10.27
CA LYS A 8 2.01 9.91 9.90
C LYS A 8 2.81 10.26 8.66
N THR A 9 2.19 10.96 7.74
CA THR A 9 2.83 11.49 6.55
C THR A 9 3.58 12.80 6.84
N LEU A 10 4.45 13.20 5.92
CA LEU A 10 5.14 14.49 6.02
C LEU A 10 4.19 15.70 5.93
N ASP A 11 3.06 15.55 5.24
CA ASP A 11 2.00 16.56 5.20
C ASP A 11 1.03 16.48 6.39
N ASN A 12 1.46 15.82 7.47
CA ASN A 12 0.79 15.79 8.77
C ASN A 12 -0.55 15.04 8.80
N HIS A 13 -0.73 14.07 7.92
CA HIS A 13 -1.90 13.19 7.89
C HIS A 13 -1.61 11.88 8.63
N ASN A 14 -2.52 11.47 9.54
CA ASN A 14 -2.48 10.18 10.21
C ASN A 14 -3.25 9.13 9.40
N PHE A 15 -2.66 7.98 9.17
CA PHE A 15 -3.28 6.89 8.45
C PHE A 15 -2.95 5.53 9.08
N ASN A 16 -3.85 4.57 8.92
CA ASN A 16 -3.63 3.21 9.35
C ASN A 16 -2.86 2.41 8.30
N ALA A 17 -2.05 1.48 8.76
CA ALA A 17 -1.37 0.52 7.90
C ALA A 17 -1.46 -0.87 8.51
N PHE A 18 -1.78 -1.86 7.68
CA PHE A 18 -1.75 -3.26 8.06
C PHE A 18 -0.31 -3.77 7.96
N ILE A 19 0.17 -4.41 9.02
CA ILE A 19 1.52 -4.98 9.09
C ILE A 19 1.42 -6.50 9.23
N SER A 20 2.25 -7.22 8.49
CA SER A 20 2.50 -8.63 8.73
C SER A 20 4.00 -8.86 8.88
N ARG A 21 4.39 -9.36 10.05
CA ARG A 21 5.79 -9.48 10.47
C ARG A 21 6.17 -10.94 10.64
N PRO A 22 7.27 -11.42 9.99
CA PRO A 22 7.78 -12.76 10.23
C PRO A 22 8.37 -12.90 11.63
N ASP A 23 8.35 -14.11 12.16
CA ASP A 23 8.94 -14.41 13.49
C ASP A 23 10.47 -14.36 13.49
N SER A 24 11.08 -14.65 12.35
CA SER A 24 12.53 -14.57 12.15
C SER A 24 12.95 -13.20 11.61
N LYS A 25 14.25 -12.95 11.54
CA LYS A 25 14.80 -11.73 10.94
C LYS A 25 14.30 -11.58 9.50
N PRO A 26 13.64 -10.45 9.15
CA PRO A 26 13.15 -10.25 7.79
C PRO A 26 14.26 -10.23 6.74
N LYS A 27 13.96 -10.74 5.55
CA LYS A 27 14.83 -10.66 4.36
C LYS A 27 14.87 -9.25 3.77
N GLY A 28 13.84 -8.46 4.02
CA GLY A 28 13.64 -7.11 3.52
C GLY A 28 12.26 -6.59 3.85
N GLY A 29 11.97 -5.35 3.48
CA GLY A 29 10.68 -4.72 3.63
C GLY A 29 9.88 -4.73 2.32
N LEU A 30 8.57 -4.85 2.40
CA LEU A 30 7.70 -4.84 1.23
C LEU A 30 6.45 -4.00 1.50
N VAL A 31 6.24 -2.97 0.69
CA VAL A 31 5.01 -2.18 0.69
C VAL A 31 4.04 -2.79 -0.31
N VAL A 32 2.86 -3.16 0.15
CA VAL A 32 1.77 -3.74 -0.68
C VAL A 32 0.70 -2.69 -0.87
N ILE A 33 0.47 -2.27 -2.11
CA ILE A 33 -0.43 -1.17 -2.44
C ILE A 33 -1.77 -1.72 -2.92
N GLN A 34 -2.84 -1.23 -2.31
CA GLN A 34 -4.24 -1.60 -2.54
C GLN A 34 -4.72 -1.32 -3.97
N GLU A 35 -5.78 -2.01 -4.34
CA GLU A 35 -6.66 -1.65 -5.44
C GLU A 35 -7.59 -0.49 -5.02
N ILE A 36 -8.67 -0.25 -5.77
CA ILE A 36 -9.66 0.80 -5.44
C ILE A 36 -10.64 0.39 -4.33
N PHE A 37 -10.39 -0.70 -3.62
CA PHE A 37 -11.30 -1.27 -2.61
C PHE A 37 -10.82 -1.09 -1.18
N GLY A 38 -9.70 -0.42 -0.97
CA GLY A 38 -9.09 -0.28 0.36
C GLY A 38 -8.18 -1.46 0.71
N VAL A 39 -7.68 -1.45 1.94
CA VAL A 39 -6.90 -2.58 2.50
C VAL A 39 -7.89 -3.65 2.95
N ASN A 40 -8.46 -4.34 1.98
CA ASN A 40 -9.43 -5.41 2.18
C ASN A 40 -8.74 -6.75 2.49
N GLU A 41 -9.53 -7.82 2.66
CA GLU A 41 -8.98 -9.14 3.00
C GLU A 41 -8.03 -9.67 1.92
N HIS A 42 -8.27 -9.38 0.65
CA HIS A 42 -7.37 -9.75 -0.43
C HIS A 42 -5.96 -9.14 -0.22
N ILE A 43 -5.88 -7.86 0.07
CA ILE A 43 -4.60 -7.16 0.29
C ILE A 43 -3.93 -7.66 1.57
N ARG A 44 -4.68 -7.88 2.64
CA ARG A 44 -4.14 -8.46 3.87
C ARG A 44 -3.59 -9.87 3.64
N GLU A 45 -4.25 -10.68 2.84
CA GLU A 45 -3.78 -12.03 2.48
C GLU A 45 -2.50 -11.96 1.64
N VAL A 46 -2.37 -11.02 0.71
CA VAL A 46 -1.13 -10.77 -0.03
C VAL A 46 0.01 -10.45 0.94
N CYS A 47 -0.23 -9.58 1.93
CA CYS A 47 0.76 -9.28 2.96
C CYS A 47 1.19 -10.53 3.73
N ARG A 48 0.24 -11.35 4.15
CA ARG A 48 0.53 -12.59 4.88
C ARG A 48 1.31 -13.60 4.03
N LYS A 49 1.03 -13.70 2.74
CA LYS A 49 1.77 -14.59 1.82
C LYS A 49 3.22 -14.16 1.69
N PHE A 50 3.48 -12.88 1.46
CA PHE A 50 4.85 -12.37 1.42
C PHE A 50 5.56 -12.46 2.77
N MET A 51 4.83 -12.28 3.87
CA MET A 51 5.40 -12.48 5.21
C MET A 51 5.86 -13.92 5.41
N LYS A 52 5.11 -14.92 4.94
CA LYS A 52 5.51 -16.34 4.97
C LYS A 52 6.79 -16.60 4.17
N GLU A 53 7.05 -15.80 3.14
CA GLU A 53 8.30 -15.83 2.36
C GLU A 53 9.45 -15.09 3.07
N GLY A 54 9.21 -14.50 4.23
CA GLY A 54 10.22 -13.88 5.08
C GLY A 54 10.33 -12.35 4.98
N TYR A 55 9.33 -11.66 4.44
CA TYR A 55 9.34 -10.21 4.32
C TYR A 55 8.53 -9.54 5.42
N LEU A 56 9.04 -8.42 5.94
CA LEU A 56 8.21 -7.48 6.71
C LEU A 56 7.30 -6.73 5.73
N THR A 57 6.01 -6.95 5.80
CA THR A 57 5.06 -6.35 4.86
C THR A 57 4.23 -5.26 5.51
N ILE A 58 3.89 -4.23 4.73
CA ILE A 58 3.02 -3.14 5.14
C ILE A 58 2.06 -2.77 4.02
N ALA A 59 0.79 -2.58 4.35
CA ALA A 59 -0.22 -2.08 3.41
C ALA A 59 -0.84 -0.79 3.97
N PRO A 60 -0.50 0.38 3.41
CA PRO A 60 -1.10 1.65 3.84
C PRO A 60 -2.55 1.76 3.39
N SER A 61 -3.42 2.27 4.26
CA SER A 61 -4.81 2.56 3.95
C SER A 61 -4.92 3.89 3.24
N LEU A 62 -4.91 3.87 1.91
CA LEU A 62 -4.82 5.08 1.07
C LEU A 62 -6.10 5.91 1.05
N PHE A 63 -7.21 5.37 1.55
CA PHE A 63 -8.48 6.07 1.66
C PHE A 63 -8.74 6.70 3.03
N ASP A 64 -7.77 6.63 3.94
CA ASP A 64 -7.93 7.18 5.30
C ASP A 64 -8.05 8.71 5.33
N ARG A 65 -7.70 9.40 4.24
CA ARG A 65 -7.98 10.84 4.09
C ARG A 65 -9.46 11.13 3.92
N GLU A 66 -10.24 10.17 3.44
CA GLU A 66 -11.70 10.25 3.37
C GLU A 66 -12.36 9.83 4.67
N GLY A 67 -11.90 8.74 5.23
CA GLY A 67 -12.38 8.16 6.47
C GLY A 67 -11.64 6.87 6.79
N LYS A 68 -11.56 6.54 8.08
CA LYS A 68 -10.84 5.35 8.54
C LYS A 68 -11.57 4.07 8.17
N ASN A 69 -10.77 3.03 7.87
CA ASN A 69 -11.24 1.66 7.64
C ASN A 69 -12.22 1.51 6.46
N ILE A 70 -12.03 2.28 5.39
CA ILE A 70 -12.84 2.11 4.18
C ILE A 70 -12.43 0.81 3.49
N GLU A 71 -13.36 -0.13 3.45
CA GLU A 71 -13.30 -1.35 2.64
C GLU A 71 -14.52 -1.40 1.74
N LEU A 72 -14.32 -1.54 0.45
CA LEU A 72 -15.38 -1.59 -0.56
C LEU A 72 -15.50 -3.00 -1.11
N ASP A 73 -16.71 -3.37 -1.49
CA ASP A 73 -17.02 -4.62 -2.17
C ASP A 73 -16.86 -4.49 -3.69
N TYR A 74 -17.02 -5.60 -4.41
CA TYR A 74 -16.89 -5.64 -5.87
C TYR A 74 -18.21 -5.33 -6.61
N THR A 75 -19.15 -4.65 -5.96
CA THR A 75 -20.41 -4.21 -6.56
C THR A 75 -20.17 -3.01 -7.49
N LYS A 76 -21.11 -2.78 -8.41
CA LYS A 76 -21.04 -1.61 -9.33
C LYS A 76 -20.96 -0.29 -8.56
N ASN A 77 -21.76 -0.15 -7.48
CA ASN A 77 -21.74 1.04 -6.64
C ASN A 77 -20.39 1.24 -5.96
N ASP A 78 -19.83 0.21 -5.39
CA ASP A 78 -18.55 0.28 -4.69
C ASP A 78 -17.38 0.50 -5.66
N ILE A 79 -17.42 -0.09 -6.86
CA ILE A 79 -16.45 0.20 -7.92
C ILE A 79 -16.50 1.68 -8.31
N SER A 80 -17.69 2.26 -8.49
CA SER A 80 -17.84 3.68 -8.79
C SER A 80 -17.30 4.56 -7.67
N LYS A 81 -17.61 4.21 -6.42
CA LYS A 81 -17.12 4.91 -5.23
C LYS A 81 -15.58 4.82 -5.13
N GLY A 82 -15.02 3.64 -5.33
CA GLY A 82 -13.57 3.45 -5.32
C GLY A 82 -12.86 4.25 -6.42
N ARG A 83 -13.46 4.37 -7.61
CA ARG A 83 -12.93 5.23 -8.69
C ARG A 83 -12.90 6.70 -8.30
N ILE A 84 -13.96 7.19 -7.66
CA ILE A 84 -14.03 8.58 -7.17
C ILE A 84 -12.92 8.82 -6.13
N LEU A 85 -12.77 7.93 -5.17
CA LEU A 85 -11.73 8.04 -4.14
C LEU A 85 -10.32 7.98 -4.74
N LYS A 86 -10.09 7.09 -5.70
CA LYS A 86 -8.85 7.01 -6.46
C LYS A 86 -8.52 8.37 -7.10
N GLU A 87 -9.44 8.95 -7.87
CA GLU A 87 -9.20 10.24 -8.52
C GLU A 87 -8.87 11.34 -7.50
N LYS A 88 -9.60 11.36 -6.39
CA LYS A 88 -9.41 12.34 -5.34
C LYS A 88 -8.05 12.26 -4.65
N TYR A 89 -7.54 11.05 -4.41
CA TYR A 89 -6.34 10.84 -3.60
C TYR A 89 -5.12 10.34 -4.38
N ASN A 90 -5.21 10.21 -5.69
CA ASN A 90 -4.14 9.65 -6.54
C ASN A 90 -2.77 10.33 -6.34
N LEU A 91 -2.74 11.66 -6.27
CA LEU A 91 -1.50 12.41 -6.10
C LEU A 91 -0.97 12.33 -4.66
N LEU A 92 -1.87 12.43 -3.67
CA LEU A 92 -1.51 12.45 -2.26
C LEU A 92 -1.03 11.09 -1.74
N SER A 93 -1.47 9.99 -2.36
CA SER A 93 -1.16 8.62 -1.92
C SER A 93 0.32 8.29 -1.89
N LEU A 94 1.17 9.00 -2.64
CA LEU A 94 2.62 8.83 -2.53
C LEU A 94 3.17 9.21 -1.16
N ASN A 95 2.49 10.08 -0.42
CA ASN A 95 2.91 10.44 0.94
C ASN A 95 2.77 9.26 1.90
N GLU A 96 1.67 8.52 1.84
CA GLU A 96 1.43 7.32 2.65
C GLU A 96 2.39 6.21 2.26
N ILE A 97 2.63 6.03 0.96
CA ILE A 97 3.60 5.04 0.46
C ILE A 97 5.00 5.37 0.94
N LYS A 98 5.42 6.63 0.85
CA LYS A 98 6.72 7.08 1.34
C LYS A 98 6.91 6.80 2.84
N SER A 99 5.92 7.11 3.66
CA SER A 99 5.97 6.82 5.11
C SER A 99 6.04 5.31 5.38
N SER A 100 5.37 4.50 4.55
CA SER A 100 5.41 3.05 4.64
C SER A 100 6.79 2.49 4.24
N VAL A 101 7.40 3.01 3.19
CA VAL A 101 8.78 2.68 2.79
C VAL A 101 9.76 2.97 3.94
N GLU A 102 9.65 4.15 4.55
CA GLU A 102 10.49 4.55 5.70
C GLU A 102 10.30 3.61 6.90
N TYR A 103 9.09 3.14 7.12
CA TYR A 103 8.81 2.20 8.22
C TYR A 103 9.49 0.84 8.01
N VAL A 104 9.41 0.27 6.80
CA VAL A 104 9.92 -1.08 6.54
C VAL A 104 11.41 -1.13 6.17
N LYS A 105 12.07 0.00 5.95
CA LYS A 105 13.49 0.02 5.59
C LYS A 105 14.41 -0.53 6.68
N SER A 106 13.97 -0.57 7.93
CA SER A 106 14.69 -1.23 9.02
C SER A 106 14.91 -2.73 8.78
N ALA A 107 14.09 -3.35 7.93
CA ALA A 107 14.22 -4.75 7.54
C ALA A 107 15.29 -4.98 6.45
N GLY A 108 15.88 -3.94 5.88
CA GLY A 108 16.89 -4.01 4.82
C GLY A 108 16.40 -3.38 3.50
N LYS A 109 16.63 -4.06 2.38
CA LYS A 109 16.14 -3.61 1.07
C LYS A 109 14.61 -3.53 1.05
N VAL A 110 14.08 -2.55 0.32
CA VAL A 110 12.64 -2.30 0.22
C VAL A 110 12.14 -2.52 -1.19
N GLY A 111 11.09 -3.33 -1.32
CA GLY A 111 10.30 -3.46 -2.53
C GLY A 111 8.93 -2.82 -2.37
N VAL A 112 8.34 -2.45 -3.49
CA VAL A 112 6.96 -1.98 -3.58
C VAL A 112 6.22 -2.85 -4.58
N VAL A 113 5.07 -3.37 -4.22
CA VAL A 113 4.21 -4.13 -5.12
C VAL A 113 2.79 -3.57 -5.06
N GLY A 114 2.18 -3.40 -6.21
CA GLY A 114 0.83 -2.85 -6.29
C GLY A 114 -0.03 -3.53 -7.34
N TYR A 115 -1.34 -3.44 -7.15
CA TYR A 115 -2.35 -4.13 -7.93
C TYR A 115 -3.34 -3.12 -8.50
N CYS A 116 -3.66 -3.18 -9.79
CA CYS A 116 -4.57 -2.26 -10.47
C CYS A 116 -4.12 -0.80 -10.30
N TRP A 117 -4.90 0.05 -9.65
CA TRP A 117 -4.49 1.40 -9.24
C TRP A 117 -3.21 1.39 -8.41
N GLY A 118 -3.10 0.44 -7.47
CA GLY A 118 -1.88 0.24 -6.69
C GLY A 118 -0.68 -0.11 -7.56
N GLY A 119 -0.88 -0.77 -8.70
CA GLY A 119 0.17 -1.01 -9.70
C GLY A 119 0.68 0.28 -10.32
N SER A 120 -0.22 1.20 -10.64
CA SER A 120 0.15 2.55 -11.14
C SER A 120 0.91 3.34 -10.07
N LEU A 121 0.50 3.25 -8.82
CA LEU A 121 1.19 3.88 -7.70
C LEU A 121 2.56 3.23 -7.43
N ALA A 122 2.68 1.91 -7.56
CA ALA A 122 3.96 1.22 -7.45
C ALA A 122 4.94 1.68 -8.53
N TYR A 123 4.50 1.80 -9.77
CA TYR A 123 5.29 2.34 -10.87
C TYR A 123 5.76 3.77 -10.56
N ARG A 124 4.84 4.65 -10.17
CA ARG A 124 5.18 6.03 -9.80
C ARG A 124 6.14 6.09 -8.61
N SER A 125 5.94 5.25 -7.60
CA SER A 125 6.83 5.17 -6.45
C SER A 125 8.26 4.83 -6.85
N GLY A 126 8.44 3.89 -7.77
CA GLY A 126 9.75 3.54 -8.31
C GLY A 126 10.43 4.67 -9.07
N CYS A 127 9.65 5.58 -9.69
CA CYS A 127 10.16 6.73 -10.43
C CYS A 127 10.44 7.94 -9.54
N GLU A 128 9.63 8.18 -8.51
CA GLU A 128 9.58 9.43 -7.78
C GLU A 128 10.13 9.36 -6.35
N LEU A 129 10.13 8.17 -5.73
CA LEU A 129 10.59 7.99 -4.35
C LEU A 129 12.01 7.43 -4.29
N THR A 130 12.71 7.78 -3.20
CA THR A 130 14.01 7.21 -2.85
C THR A 130 13.85 6.01 -1.91
N ASN A 131 14.94 5.26 -1.69
CA ASN A 131 14.98 4.10 -0.79
C ASN A 131 14.11 2.90 -1.23
N ILE A 132 13.75 2.83 -2.51
CA ILE A 132 13.08 1.69 -3.12
C ILE A 132 14.09 0.95 -4.01
N ASN A 133 14.26 -0.35 -3.76
CA ASN A 133 15.19 -1.20 -4.51
C ASN A 133 14.52 -1.89 -5.70
N CYS A 134 13.23 -2.16 -5.62
CA CYS A 134 12.43 -2.68 -6.74
C CYS A 134 10.97 -2.25 -6.63
N SER A 135 10.31 -2.19 -7.77
CA SER A 135 8.90 -1.84 -7.87
C SER A 135 8.22 -2.77 -8.86
N ILE A 136 7.14 -3.40 -8.45
CA ILE A 136 6.39 -4.39 -9.23
C ILE A 136 4.94 -3.93 -9.36
N ALA A 137 4.47 -3.83 -10.59
CA ALA A 137 3.10 -3.43 -10.90
C ALA A 137 2.35 -4.57 -11.57
N TYR A 138 1.30 -5.05 -10.91
CA TYR A 138 0.38 -6.05 -11.47
C TYR A 138 -0.81 -5.34 -12.11
N TYR A 139 -1.13 -5.70 -13.35
CA TYR A 139 -2.26 -5.19 -14.14
C TYR A 139 -2.54 -3.71 -13.92
N LEU A 140 -1.47 -2.89 -13.90
CA LEU A 140 -1.61 -1.44 -13.73
C LEU A 140 -2.44 -0.83 -14.86
N SER A 141 -3.25 0.17 -14.50
CA SER A 141 -3.99 0.97 -15.46
C SER A 141 -3.25 2.28 -15.73
N LEU A 142 -2.84 2.49 -16.97
CA LEU A 142 -2.19 3.72 -17.42
C LEU A 142 -3.19 4.73 -18.03
N ILE A 143 -4.46 4.38 -18.10
CA ILE A 143 -5.50 5.20 -18.77
C ILE A 143 -5.68 6.57 -18.10
N HIS A 144 -5.28 6.71 -16.85
CA HIS A 144 -5.48 7.92 -16.04
C HIS A 144 -4.19 8.46 -15.42
N ILE A 145 -3.06 8.21 -16.07
CA ILE A 145 -1.78 8.81 -15.67
C ILE A 145 -1.62 10.18 -16.36
#